data_a2894c21f8364430d7e8324335145348
#
_entry.id   a2894c21f8364430d7e8324335145348
#
_cell.length_a   1.000
_cell.length_b   1.000
_cell.length_c   1.000
_cell.angle_alpha   90.00
_cell.angle_beta   90.00
_cell.angle_gamma   90.00
#
_symmetry.space_group_name_H-M   'P 1'
#
loop_
_entity.id
_entity.type
_entity.pdbx_description
1 polymer ?
#
loop_
_entity_poly.entity_id
_entity_poly.type
_entity_poly.pdbx_seq_one_letter_code
_entity_poly.pdbx_strand_id
1 'polypeptide(L)'
;ITLVKEAVELPLKNPALFTKVGVTPPKGVLLVGPPGCGKTLLAKAVANSTEATFIRMVGSELAQKYIGEGGRLVRELFALAKEKAPSIIFLDEIDAIGAKRLDGSTSGDREVQRTLMQLLAELDGFDRLDDVKIIAALRTTPPPQQLWPSSHHPPPA
;
A
#
# COMPACT_ATOMS: atom_id res chain seq x y z
N ILE A 1 -9.17 -6.69 10.96
CA ILE A 1 -9.64 -7.56 9.87
C ILE A 1 -10.99 -7.06 9.35
N THR A 2 -11.96 -6.79 10.20
CA THR A 2 -13.32 -6.36 9.81
C THR A 2 -13.31 -5.08 8.98
N LEU A 3 -12.61 -4.03 9.42
CA LEU A 3 -12.49 -2.75 8.69
C LEU A 3 -11.91 -2.89 7.27
N VAL A 4 -10.93 -3.76 7.09
CA VAL A 4 -10.32 -3.99 5.77
C VAL A 4 -11.28 -4.72 4.85
N LYS A 5 -12.03 -5.69 5.39
CA LYS A 5 -13.09 -6.38 4.64
C LYS A 5 -14.18 -5.41 4.23
N GLU A 6 -14.66 -4.58 5.13
CA GLU A 6 -15.69 -3.59 4.81
C GLU A 6 -15.23 -2.57 3.77
N ALA A 7 -14.00 -2.10 3.86
CA ALA A 7 -13.48 -1.09 2.95
C ALA A 7 -13.12 -1.63 1.55
N VAL A 8 -12.75 -2.89 1.43
CA VAL A 8 -12.29 -3.49 0.17
C VAL A 8 -13.29 -4.50 -0.38
N GLU A 9 -13.75 -5.43 0.45
CA GLU A 9 -14.60 -6.55 0.03
C GLU A 9 -16.02 -6.09 -0.29
N LEU A 10 -16.60 -5.25 0.57
CA LEU A 10 -17.98 -4.80 0.41
C LEU A 10 -18.21 -4.01 -0.89
N PRO A 11 -17.36 -3.03 -1.27
CA PRO A 11 -17.51 -2.33 -2.53
C PRO A 11 -17.34 -3.22 -3.77
N LEU A 12 -16.51 -4.26 -3.70
CA LEU A 12 -16.30 -5.18 -4.82
C LEU A 12 -17.47 -6.17 -4.98
N LYS A 13 -18.05 -6.63 -3.87
CA LYS A 13 -19.17 -7.58 -3.91
C LYS A 13 -20.53 -6.92 -4.17
N ASN A 14 -20.73 -5.72 -3.64
CA ASN A 14 -22.03 -5.03 -3.69
C ASN A 14 -21.89 -3.54 -4.07
N PRO A 15 -21.42 -3.20 -5.28
CA PRO A 15 -21.26 -1.79 -5.70
C PRO A 15 -22.61 -1.04 -5.70
N ALA A 16 -23.70 -1.70 -6.01
CA ALA A 16 -25.05 -1.11 -6.02
C ALA A 16 -25.50 -0.57 -4.66
N LEU A 17 -24.99 -1.11 -3.56
CA LEU A 17 -25.33 -0.64 -2.21
C LEU A 17 -24.83 0.79 -2.00
N PHE A 18 -23.60 1.09 -2.43
CA PHE A 18 -22.98 2.41 -2.32
C PHE A 18 -23.70 3.44 -3.19
N THR A 19 -24.09 3.06 -4.40
CA THR A 19 -24.87 3.91 -5.31
C THR A 19 -26.24 4.25 -4.73
N LYS A 20 -26.91 3.28 -4.09
CA LYS A 20 -28.22 3.49 -3.45
C LYS A 20 -28.15 4.45 -2.26
N VAL A 21 -27.10 4.37 -1.48
CA VAL A 21 -26.92 5.20 -0.28
C VAL A 21 -26.30 6.57 -0.65
N GLY A 22 -25.78 6.74 -1.86
CA GLY A 22 -25.14 7.97 -2.32
C GLY A 22 -23.75 8.20 -1.70
N VAL A 23 -23.11 7.13 -1.22
CA VAL A 23 -21.77 7.20 -0.60
C VAL A 23 -20.75 6.70 -1.60
N THR A 24 -19.65 7.46 -1.79
CA THR A 24 -18.53 7.01 -2.61
C THR A 24 -17.71 5.96 -1.85
N PRO A 25 -17.55 4.75 -2.38
CA PRO A 25 -16.74 3.73 -1.73
C PRO A 25 -15.28 4.13 -1.68
N PRO A 26 -14.52 3.74 -0.63
CA PRO A 26 -13.10 4.02 -0.55
C PRO A 26 -12.35 3.33 -1.71
N LYS A 27 -11.40 4.05 -2.30
CA LYS A 27 -10.55 3.54 -3.39
C LYS A 27 -9.50 2.55 -2.90
N GLY A 28 -9.08 2.69 -1.64
CA GLY A 28 -8.05 1.84 -1.06
C GLY A 28 -7.91 1.96 0.44
N VAL A 29 -7.04 1.12 0.97
CA VAL A 29 -6.72 1.01 2.41
C VAL A 29 -5.21 1.07 2.60
N LEU A 30 -4.76 1.80 3.60
CA LEU A 30 -3.38 1.82 4.04
C LEU A 30 -3.20 0.94 5.28
N LEU A 31 -2.38 -0.10 5.17
CA LEU A 31 -1.98 -0.96 6.28
C LEU A 31 -0.66 -0.47 6.86
N VAL A 32 -0.67 -0.08 8.11
CA VAL A 32 0.50 0.43 8.82
C VAL A 32 0.90 -0.54 9.92
N GLY A 33 2.18 -0.86 10.02
CA GLY A 33 2.67 -1.74 11.07
C GLY A 33 4.09 -2.25 10.86
N PRO A 34 4.70 -2.88 11.87
CA PRO A 34 6.06 -3.42 11.77
C PRO A 34 6.15 -4.52 10.70
N PRO A 35 7.37 -4.82 10.19
CA PRO A 35 7.58 -5.95 9.30
C PRO A 35 7.15 -7.26 9.99
N GLY A 36 6.61 -8.19 9.21
CA GLY A 36 6.19 -9.51 9.72
C GLY A 36 4.85 -9.54 10.48
N CYS A 37 4.11 -8.44 10.59
CA CYS A 37 2.81 -8.42 11.27
C CYS A 37 1.62 -8.95 10.42
N GLY A 38 1.89 -9.55 9.26
CA GLY A 38 0.87 -10.21 8.45
C GLY A 38 0.09 -9.32 7.45
N LYS A 39 0.56 -8.11 7.14
CA LYS A 39 -0.08 -7.20 6.17
C LYS A 39 -0.31 -7.86 4.81
N THR A 40 0.69 -8.55 4.28
CA THR A 40 0.61 -9.27 3.00
C THR A 40 -0.38 -10.44 3.06
N LEU A 41 -0.41 -11.18 4.17
CA LEU A 41 -1.35 -12.28 4.36
C LEU A 41 -2.79 -11.76 4.42
N LEU A 42 -3.01 -10.65 5.11
CA LEU A 42 -4.31 -10.02 5.18
C LEU A 42 -4.82 -9.60 3.79
N ALA A 43 -3.97 -8.95 3.00
CA ALA A 43 -4.31 -8.53 1.65
C ALA A 43 -4.65 -9.73 0.74
N LYS A 44 -3.87 -10.81 0.81
CA LYS A 44 -4.16 -12.05 0.08
C LYS A 44 -5.47 -12.70 0.52
N ALA A 45 -5.75 -12.72 1.83
CA ALA A 45 -6.99 -13.28 2.35
C ALA A 45 -8.22 -12.49 1.86
N VAL A 46 -8.14 -11.17 1.81
CA VAL A 46 -9.21 -10.32 1.27
C VAL A 46 -9.40 -10.57 -0.23
N ALA A 47 -8.32 -10.64 -1.00
CA ALA A 47 -8.40 -10.93 -2.44
C ALA A 47 -9.04 -12.30 -2.70
N ASN A 48 -8.65 -13.31 -1.94
CA ASN A 48 -9.22 -14.66 -2.07
C ASN A 48 -10.71 -14.70 -1.71
N SER A 49 -11.14 -13.93 -0.71
CA SER A 49 -12.56 -13.86 -0.31
C SER A 49 -13.43 -13.09 -1.30
N THR A 50 -12.85 -12.25 -2.14
CA THR A 50 -13.56 -11.46 -3.17
C THR A 50 -13.50 -12.06 -4.56
N GLU A 51 -12.77 -13.17 -4.75
CA GLU A 51 -12.46 -13.75 -6.07
C GLU A 51 -11.78 -12.76 -7.02
N ALA A 52 -11.17 -11.72 -6.45
CA ALA A 52 -10.50 -10.68 -7.21
C ALA A 52 -9.08 -11.10 -7.62
N THR A 53 -8.63 -10.64 -8.77
CA THR A 53 -7.25 -10.83 -9.22
C THR A 53 -6.30 -10.06 -8.30
N PHE A 54 -5.34 -10.78 -7.70
CA PHE A 54 -4.36 -10.18 -6.79
C PHE A 54 -3.07 -9.83 -7.53
N ILE A 55 -2.78 -8.54 -7.59
CA ILE A 55 -1.57 -8.01 -8.24
C ILE A 55 -0.68 -7.38 -7.18
N ARG A 56 0.53 -7.92 -7.00
CA ARG A 56 1.48 -7.41 -6.01
C ARG A 56 2.60 -6.61 -6.67
N MET A 57 2.91 -5.46 -6.10
CA MET A 57 4.07 -4.63 -6.42
C MET A 57 4.85 -4.33 -5.15
N VAL A 58 6.17 -4.39 -5.22
CA VAL A 58 7.07 -4.07 -4.09
C VAL A 58 7.82 -2.79 -4.39
N GLY A 59 7.69 -1.80 -3.51
CA GLY A 59 8.29 -0.48 -3.70
C GLY A 59 9.81 -0.51 -3.79
N SER A 60 10.47 -1.36 -3.01
CA SER A 60 11.92 -1.54 -3.08
C SER A 60 12.41 -2.08 -4.42
N GLU A 61 11.64 -2.93 -5.09
CA GLU A 61 11.96 -3.43 -6.43
C GLU A 61 11.86 -2.34 -7.49
N LEU A 62 10.85 -1.50 -7.40
CA LEU A 62 10.71 -0.33 -8.29
C LEU A 62 11.89 0.64 -8.14
N ALA A 63 12.33 0.88 -6.91
CA ALA A 63 13.41 1.81 -6.63
C ALA A 63 14.80 1.29 -7.05
N GLN A 64 15.01 -0.03 -7.09
CA GLN A 64 16.32 -0.65 -7.31
C GLN A 64 16.50 -1.26 -8.70
N LYS A 65 15.51 -2.01 -9.18
CA LYS A 65 15.63 -2.75 -10.44
C LYS A 65 15.23 -1.95 -11.68
N TYR A 66 14.37 -0.97 -11.50
CA TYR A 66 13.72 -0.27 -12.61
C TYR A 66 14.03 1.22 -12.60
N ILE A 67 15.32 1.56 -12.42
CA ILE A 67 15.80 2.94 -12.52
C ILE A 67 15.48 3.47 -13.93
N GLY A 68 14.73 4.55 -14.00
CA GLY A 68 14.27 5.16 -15.26
C GLY A 68 12.93 4.64 -15.80
N GLU A 69 12.42 3.53 -15.31
CA GLU A 69 11.20 2.89 -15.83
C GLU A 69 10.04 2.84 -14.82
N GLY A 70 10.25 3.25 -13.57
CA GLY A 70 9.29 3.11 -12.49
C GLY A 70 7.91 3.70 -12.81
N GLY A 71 7.87 4.87 -13.43
CA GLY A 71 6.61 5.51 -13.83
C GLY A 71 5.86 4.75 -14.92
N ARG A 72 6.58 4.12 -15.86
CA ARG A 72 5.98 3.29 -16.90
C ARG A 72 5.36 2.01 -16.30
N LEU A 73 6.12 1.35 -15.42
CA LEU A 73 5.66 0.13 -14.74
C LEU A 73 4.42 0.38 -13.89
N VAL A 74 4.34 1.52 -13.20
CA VAL A 74 3.14 1.92 -12.47
C VAL A 74 1.95 2.00 -13.41
N ARG A 75 2.07 2.70 -14.56
CA ARG A 75 0.96 2.79 -15.55
C ARG A 75 0.55 1.42 -16.08
N GLU A 76 1.52 0.58 -16.44
CA GLU A 76 1.25 -0.78 -16.93
C GLU A 76 0.55 -1.64 -15.87
N LEU A 77 0.95 -1.53 -14.61
CA LEU A 77 0.30 -2.21 -13.49
C LEU A 77 -1.17 -1.83 -13.37
N PHE A 78 -1.47 -0.53 -13.43
CA PHE A 78 -2.84 -0.07 -13.31
C PHE A 78 -3.68 -0.41 -14.55
N ALA A 79 -3.09 -0.38 -15.73
CA ALA A 79 -3.75 -0.85 -16.96
C ALA A 79 -4.11 -2.34 -16.87
N LEU A 80 -3.16 -3.16 -16.40
CA LEU A 80 -3.37 -4.59 -16.16
C LEU A 80 -4.47 -4.83 -15.12
N ALA A 81 -4.49 -4.05 -14.04
CA ALA A 81 -5.50 -4.18 -13.00
C ALA A 81 -6.91 -3.87 -13.53
N LYS A 82 -7.05 -2.90 -14.41
CA LYS A 82 -8.32 -2.59 -15.09
C LYS A 82 -8.76 -3.71 -16.02
N GLU A 83 -7.84 -4.24 -16.81
CA GLU A 83 -8.11 -5.36 -17.73
C GLU A 83 -8.57 -6.61 -16.99
N LYS A 84 -8.00 -6.84 -15.81
CA LYS A 84 -8.27 -8.02 -14.97
C LYS A 84 -9.25 -7.76 -13.84
N ALA A 85 -10.07 -6.72 -13.95
CA ALA A 85 -11.09 -6.41 -12.95
C ALA A 85 -12.13 -7.56 -12.81
N PRO A 86 -12.64 -7.86 -11.60
CA PRO A 86 -12.30 -7.22 -10.32
C PRO A 86 -10.88 -7.54 -9.85
N SER A 87 -10.15 -6.55 -9.40
CA SER A 87 -8.74 -6.73 -9.01
C SER A 87 -8.37 -5.94 -7.74
N ILE A 88 -7.35 -6.45 -7.04
CA ILE A 88 -6.75 -5.80 -5.89
C ILE A 88 -5.27 -5.60 -6.16
N ILE A 89 -4.82 -4.34 -6.18
CA ILE A 89 -3.41 -3.98 -6.25
C ILE A 89 -2.88 -3.89 -4.82
N PHE A 90 -1.90 -4.72 -4.50
CA PHE A 90 -1.19 -4.66 -3.23
C PHE A 90 0.18 -4.01 -3.42
N LEU A 91 0.34 -2.83 -2.84
CA LEU A 91 1.58 -2.05 -2.85
C LEU A 91 2.33 -2.31 -1.54
N ASP A 92 3.35 -3.14 -1.60
CA ASP A 92 4.18 -3.47 -0.43
C ASP A 92 5.38 -2.53 -0.33
N GLU A 93 5.83 -2.24 0.88
CA GLU A 93 7.03 -1.42 1.14
C GLU A 93 7.02 -0.05 0.43
N ILE A 94 5.89 0.65 0.42
CA ILE A 94 5.81 1.97 -0.22
C ILE A 94 6.71 3.02 0.43
N ASP A 95 7.13 2.79 1.67
CA ASP A 95 8.14 3.58 2.38
C ASP A 95 9.50 3.60 1.66
N ALA A 96 9.85 2.52 0.96
CA ALA A 96 11.07 2.47 0.17
C ALA A 96 11.06 3.46 -1.01
N ILE A 97 9.88 3.81 -1.53
CA ILE A 97 9.73 4.83 -2.57
C ILE A 97 9.76 6.24 -1.97
N GLY A 98 9.32 6.40 -0.71
CA GLY A 98 9.23 7.69 -0.03
C GLY A 98 10.46 8.10 0.78
N ALA A 99 11.25 7.14 1.26
CA ALA A 99 12.30 7.37 2.25
C ALA A 99 13.53 8.13 1.73
N LYS A 100 13.79 8.11 0.41
CA LYS A 100 14.95 8.78 -0.19
C LYS A 100 14.79 10.30 -0.38
N ARG A 101 13.79 10.90 0.23
CA ARG A 101 13.55 12.35 0.15
C ARG A 101 14.53 13.22 0.93
N LEU A 102 15.34 12.66 1.84
CA LEU A 102 16.05 13.44 2.86
C LEU A 102 17.53 13.67 2.59
N ASP A 103 18.15 12.94 1.67
CA ASP A 103 19.59 13.07 1.40
C ASP A 103 19.87 13.40 -0.08
N GLY A 104 19.73 14.69 -0.40
CA GLY A 104 20.42 15.39 -1.51
C GLY A 104 20.47 14.76 -2.90
N SER A 105 19.78 15.38 -3.84
CA SER A 105 19.98 15.53 -5.30
C SER A 105 20.89 14.54 -6.08
N THR A 106 20.69 13.24 -5.94
CA THR A 106 21.25 12.31 -6.92
C THR A 106 20.21 12.00 -8.02
N SER A 107 20.64 11.58 -9.21
CA SER A 107 19.74 11.22 -10.32
C SER A 107 18.74 10.11 -9.92
N GLY A 108 19.13 9.24 -8.99
CA GLY A 108 18.25 8.20 -8.43
C GLY A 108 17.10 8.78 -7.60
N ASP A 109 17.30 9.87 -6.89
CA ASP A 109 16.26 10.47 -6.05
C ASP A 109 15.14 11.13 -6.89
N ARG A 110 15.51 11.71 -8.03
CA ARG A 110 14.55 12.25 -8.99
C ARG A 110 13.67 11.19 -9.60
N GLU A 111 14.23 10.02 -9.88
CA GLU A 111 13.48 8.89 -10.45
C GLU A 111 12.49 8.28 -9.45
N VAL A 112 12.91 8.10 -8.21
CA VAL A 112 12.03 7.66 -7.12
C VAL A 112 10.87 8.65 -6.95
N GLN A 113 11.15 9.95 -7.01
CA GLN A 113 10.13 10.99 -6.93
C GLN A 113 9.16 10.94 -8.12
N ARG A 114 9.65 10.71 -9.34
CA ARG A 114 8.79 10.52 -10.53
C ARG A 114 7.86 9.32 -10.38
N THR A 115 8.39 8.19 -9.91
CA THR A 115 7.59 6.98 -9.68
C THR A 115 6.49 7.22 -8.65
N LEU A 116 6.81 7.93 -7.55
CA LEU A 116 5.82 8.29 -6.54
C LEU A 116 4.75 9.24 -7.10
N MET A 117 5.16 10.26 -7.86
CA MET A 117 4.22 11.19 -8.48
C MET A 117 3.32 10.50 -9.51
N GLN A 118 3.87 9.55 -10.29
CA GLN A 118 3.06 8.75 -11.20
C GLN A 118 2.07 7.87 -10.44
N LEU A 119 2.49 7.24 -9.35
CA LEU A 119 1.60 6.46 -8.48
C LEU A 119 0.46 7.32 -7.94
N LEU A 120 0.75 8.51 -7.45
CA LEU A 120 -0.27 9.45 -6.95
C LEU A 120 -1.20 9.92 -8.07
N ALA A 121 -0.67 10.20 -9.28
CA ALA A 121 -1.47 10.58 -10.43
C ALA A 121 -2.42 9.47 -10.87
N GLU A 122 -1.96 8.22 -10.89
CA GLU A 122 -2.83 7.08 -11.15
C GLU A 122 -3.90 6.91 -10.06
N LEU A 123 -3.55 7.12 -8.80
CA LEU A 123 -4.51 7.09 -7.69
C LEU A 123 -5.56 8.19 -7.80
N ASP A 124 -5.18 9.41 -8.20
CA ASP A 124 -6.09 10.55 -8.34
C ASP A 124 -6.91 10.49 -9.62
N GLY A 125 -6.34 10.01 -10.73
CA GLY A 125 -7.00 9.88 -12.03
C GLY A 125 -8.10 8.82 -12.11
N PHE A 126 -8.32 8.12 -11.01
CA PHE A 126 -9.25 7.01 -10.90
C PHE A 126 -10.66 7.42 -10.47
N ASP A 127 -11.33 8.24 -11.29
CA ASP A 127 -12.74 8.59 -11.04
C ASP A 127 -13.73 7.42 -11.23
N ARG A 128 -13.29 6.31 -11.82
CA ARG A 128 -14.15 5.14 -12.10
C ARG A 128 -13.42 3.81 -11.93
N LEU A 129 -12.93 3.54 -10.72
CA LEU A 129 -12.49 2.19 -10.36
C LEU A 129 -13.46 1.54 -9.39
N ASP A 130 -14.64 1.26 -9.88
CA ASP A 130 -15.61 0.52 -9.08
C ASP A 130 -15.10 -0.90 -8.77
N ASP A 131 -14.31 -1.49 -9.70
CA ASP A 131 -13.86 -2.88 -9.63
C ASP A 131 -12.35 -3.08 -9.36
N VAL A 132 -11.59 -2.01 -9.10
CA VAL A 132 -10.17 -2.10 -8.70
C VAL A 132 -9.98 -1.44 -7.35
N LYS A 133 -9.41 -2.16 -6.39
CA LYS A 133 -9.09 -1.64 -5.05
C LYS A 133 -7.60 -1.71 -4.79
N ILE A 134 -7.12 -0.81 -3.94
CA ILE A 134 -5.71 -0.70 -3.61
C ILE A 134 -5.52 -0.96 -2.12
N ILE A 135 -4.58 -1.82 -1.80
CA ILE A 135 -4.10 -2.03 -0.44
C ILE A 135 -2.63 -1.67 -0.41
N ALA A 136 -2.29 -0.60 0.26
CA ALA A 136 -0.91 -0.19 0.44
C ALA A 136 -0.39 -0.61 1.82
N ALA A 137 0.86 -1.06 1.89
CA ALA A 137 1.51 -1.42 3.13
C ALA A 137 2.70 -0.52 3.41
N LEU A 138 2.68 0.10 4.58
CA LEU A 138 3.75 0.93 5.11
C LEU A 138 4.39 0.24 6.30
N ARG A 139 5.71 0.23 6.35
CA ARG A 139 6.46 -0.24 7.54
C ARG A 139 6.60 0.91 8.52
N THR A 140 6.28 0.65 9.78
CA THR A 140 6.69 1.51 10.88
C THR A 140 7.89 0.88 11.57
N THR A 141 8.97 1.64 11.73
CA THR A 141 9.98 1.27 12.71
C THR A 141 9.34 1.39 14.09
N PRO A 142 9.40 0.36 14.93
CA PRO A 142 8.99 0.52 16.32
C PRO A 142 9.81 1.69 16.91
N PRO A 143 9.22 2.53 17.76
CA PRO A 143 9.99 3.53 18.47
C PRO A 143 11.17 2.83 19.16
N PRO A 144 12.38 3.44 19.19
CA PRO A 144 13.50 2.85 19.85
C PRO A 144 13.01 2.44 21.25
N GLN A 145 13.18 1.17 21.57
CA GLN A 145 12.83 0.68 22.91
C GLN A 145 13.59 1.59 23.87
N GLN A 146 12.85 2.44 24.56
CA GLN A 146 13.41 3.14 25.70
C GLN A 146 13.89 2.02 26.62
N LEU A 147 15.20 1.84 26.66
CA LEU A 147 15.85 1.00 27.65
C LEU A 147 15.35 1.53 28.99
N TRP A 148 14.35 0.87 29.53
CA TRP A 148 13.91 1.12 30.89
C TRP A 148 15.17 0.98 31.76
N PRO A 149 15.61 2.03 32.46
CA PRO A 149 16.77 1.89 33.31
C PRO A 149 16.43 0.83 34.35
N SER A 150 17.09 -0.29 34.24
CA SER A 150 17.04 -1.38 35.24
C SER A 150 17.80 -0.94 36.48
N SER A 151 17.26 0.03 37.22
CA SER A 151 17.78 0.51 38.46
C SER A 151 16.75 0.30 39.58
N HIS A 152 16.53 -0.93 39.92
CA HIS A 152 16.12 -1.26 41.28
C HIS A 152 17.05 -2.37 41.78
N HIS A 153 18.29 -1.96 42.08
CA HIS A 153 19.03 -2.65 43.11
C HIS A 153 18.53 -2.09 44.46
N PRO A 154 17.97 -2.92 45.33
CA PRO A 154 17.73 -2.48 46.69
C PRO A 154 19.09 -2.20 47.36
N PRO A 155 19.22 -1.19 48.24
CA PRO A 155 20.46 -0.89 48.94
C PRO A 155 20.84 -2.07 49.82
N PRO A 156 22.16 -2.38 49.95
CA PRO A 156 22.62 -3.40 50.86
C PRO A 156 22.29 -3.01 52.29
N ALA A 157 21.91 -4.01 53.06
CA ALA A 157 21.61 -3.91 54.48
C ALA A 157 22.84 -3.52 55.33
#